data_04fb904c4844a1f1449db3b110dee609
#
_entry.id   04fb904c4844a1f1449db3b110dee609
#
_cell.length_a   1.000
_cell.length_b   1.000
_cell.length_c   1.000
_cell.angle_alpha   90.00
_cell.angle_beta   90.00
_cell.angle_gamma   90.00
#
_symmetry.space_group_name_H-M   'P 1'
#
loop_
_entity.id
_entity.type
_entity.pdbx_description
1 polymer ?
#
loop_
_entity_poly.entity_id
_entity_poly.type
_entity_poly.pdbx_seq_one_letter_code
_entity_poly.pdbx_strand_id
1 'polypeptide(L)'
;YEPVQRLRRKQSLSRGVLGMTVAHIGVAMFCIGVTVVQTYRIEKDIALRPGESVELQGYKFSFDSLEQVAGPNYDAAQAHFTITEGDKVIARLNPQKRVYRVRTMPMTEAGIAVNWNRDLFIAMGDDLGANAWSVRVQYKPMVRFIWFGALVMAIGGFIAITDRRYRTRQSEADAKVGLGKA
;
A
#
# COMPACT_ATOMS: atom_id res chain seq x y z
N TYR A 1 9.58 -8.23 27.60
CA TYR A 1 9.16 -8.35 29.02
C TYR A 1 9.60 -7.16 29.88
N GLU A 2 10.77 -6.54 29.62
CA GLU A 2 11.25 -5.40 30.40
C GLU A 2 10.31 -4.17 30.45
N PRO A 3 9.73 -3.69 29.36
CA PRO A 3 8.88 -2.49 29.40
C PRO A 3 7.62 -2.68 30.27
N VAL A 4 7.01 -3.86 30.23
CA VAL A 4 5.82 -4.16 31.02
C VAL A 4 6.16 -4.24 32.51
N GLN A 5 7.31 -4.82 32.88
CA GLN A 5 7.76 -4.88 34.27
C GLN A 5 8.12 -3.50 34.82
N ARG A 6 8.73 -2.62 34.03
CA ARG A 6 9.06 -1.24 34.42
C ARG A 6 7.81 -0.37 34.59
N LEU A 7 6.80 -0.53 33.71
CA LEU A 7 5.50 0.11 33.88
C LEU A 7 4.82 -0.32 35.20
N ARG A 8 4.83 -1.63 35.52
CA ARG A 8 4.30 -2.14 36.79
C ARG A 8 5.03 -1.58 38.02
N ARG A 9 6.33 -1.29 37.92
CA ARG A 9 7.14 -0.74 39.01
C ARG A 9 7.13 0.78 39.07
N LYS A 10 6.28 1.49 38.26
CA LYS A 10 6.24 2.97 38.16
C LYS A 10 7.61 3.61 37.85
N GLN A 11 8.53 2.88 37.23
CA GLN A 11 9.82 3.42 36.81
C GLN A 11 9.71 4.13 35.48
N SER A 12 10.36 5.28 35.31
CA SER A 12 10.39 6.01 34.03
C SER A 12 11.04 5.15 32.96
N LEU A 13 10.34 4.95 31.84
CA LEU A 13 10.90 4.30 30.65
C LEU A 13 11.96 5.22 30.02
N SER A 14 13.16 4.69 29.77
CA SER A 14 14.13 5.41 28.98
C SER A 14 13.61 5.58 27.54
N ARG A 15 14.00 6.67 26.88
CA ARG A 15 13.60 6.94 25.49
C ARG A 15 13.98 5.80 24.54
N GLY A 16 15.15 5.17 24.78
CA GLY A 16 15.60 4.01 24.02
C GLY A 16 14.66 2.81 24.15
N VAL A 17 14.21 2.46 25.37
CA VAL A 17 13.25 1.37 25.60
C VAL A 17 11.89 1.69 25.00
N LEU A 18 11.43 2.94 25.16
CA LEU A 18 10.17 3.39 24.54
C LEU A 18 10.23 3.30 23.01
N GLY A 19 11.28 3.86 22.41
CA GLY A 19 11.46 3.84 20.97
C GLY A 19 11.54 2.42 20.40
N MET A 20 12.29 1.53 21.08
CA MET A 20 12.37 0.11 20.72
C MET A 20 10.98 -0.57 20.79
N THR A 21 10.22 -0.32 21.83
CA THR A 21 8.88 -0.90 21.99
C THR A 21 7.94 -0.42 20.87
N VAL A 22 7.92 0.88 20.58
CA VAL A 22 7.12 1.47 19.49
C VAL A 22 7.54 0.88 18.14
N ALA A 23 8.85 0.75 17.88
CA ALA A 23 9.33 0.15 16.64
C ALA A 23 8.88 -1.30 16.49
N HIS A 24 8.93 -2.12 17.55
CA HIS A 24 8.47 -3.51 17.50
C HIS A 24 6.94 -3.62 17.29
N ILE A 25 6.16 -2.71 17.87
CA ILE A 25 4.72 -2.62 17.58
C ILE A 25 4.51 -2.32 16.08
N GLY A 26 5.29 -1.40 15.50
CA GLY A 26 5.26 -1.12 14.07
C GLY A 26 5.57 -2.35 13.21
N VAL A 27 6.60 -3.13 13.58
CA VAL A 27 6.93 -4.41 12.91
C VAL A 27 5.76 -5.38 12.98
N ALA A 28 5.15 -5.55 14.16
CA ALA A 28 4.00 -6.45 14.31
C ALA A 28 2.82 -6.02 13.43
N MET A 29 2.50 -4.72 13.41
CA MET A 29 1.44 -4.17 12.53
C MET A 29 1.75 -4.40 11.06
N PHE A 30 3.00 -4.17 10.63
CA PHE A 30 3.46 -4.40 9.27
C PHE A 30 3.28 -5.87 8.87
N CYS A 31 3.78 -6.80 9.70
CA CYS A 31 3.67 -8.24 9.45
C CYS A 31 2.21 -8.70 9.38
N ILE A 32 1.34 -8.22 10.29
CA ILE A 32 -0.10 -8.51 10.25
C ILE A 32 -0.69 -7.99 8.95
N GLY A 33 -0.40 -6.73 8.56
CA GLY A 33 -0.89 -6.14 7.32
C GLY A 33 -0.48 -6.95 6.09
N VAL A 34 0.79 -7.32 5.95
CA VAL A 34 1.29 -8.14 4.84
C VAL A 34 0.60 -9.51 4.82
N THR A 35 0.50 -10.18 5.97
CA THR A 35 -0.11 -11.51 6.07
C THR A 35 -1.60 -11.45 5.67
N VAL A 36 -2.36 -10.48 6.18
CA VAL A 36 -3.77 -10.32 5.85
C VAL A 36 -3.96 -10.02 4.36
N VAL A 37 -3.17 -9.09 3.80
CA VAL A 37 -3.25 -8.78 2.35
C VAL A 37 -2.96 -10.01 1.52
N GLN A 38 -1.91 -10.77 1.81
CA GLN A 38 -1.53 -11.94 1.03
C GLN A 38 -2.53 -13.10 1.14
N THR A 39 -3.11 -13.28 2.32
CA THR A 39 -4.05 -14.40 2.58
C THR A 39 -5.45 -14.12 2.04
N TYR A 40 -5.92 -12.88 2.17
CA TYR A 40 -7.32 -12.52 1.89
C TYR A 40 -7.50 -11.65 0.65
N ARG A 41 -6.43 -11.37 -0.12
CA ARG A 41 -6.62 -10.74 -1.44
C ARG A 41 -7.40 -11.68 -2.34
N ILE A 42 -8.36 -11.11 -3.05
CA ILE A 42 -9.11 -11.83 -4.07
C ILE A 42 -8.91 -11.11 -5.40
N GLU A 43 -8.64 -11.88 -6.41
CA GLU A 43 -8.38 -11.42 -7.76
C GLU A 43 -9.27 -12.19 -8.74
N LYS A 44 -9.82 -11.50 -9.72
CA LYS A 44 -10.62 -12.09 -10.79
C LYS A 44 -10.26 -11.46 -12.12
N ASP A 45 -9.83 -12.29 -13.07
CA ASP A 45 -9.58 -11.92 -14.45
C ASP A 45 -10.79 -12.33 -15.29
N ILE A 46 -11.39 -11.40 -16.00
CA ILE A 46 -12.58 -11.64 -16.82
C ILE A 46 -12.57 -10.81 -18.10
N ALA A 47 -13.29 -11.28 -19.11
CA ALA A 47 -13.62 -10.47 -20.27
C ALA A 47 -14.89 -9.67 -19.98
N LEU A 48 -14.84 -8.35 -20.17
CA LEU A 48 -15.97 -7.43 -20.01
C LEU A 48 -16.13 -6.53 -21.23
N ARG A 49 -17.38 -6.23 -21.55
CA ARG A 49 -17.76 -5.22 -22.54
C ARG A 49 -18.36 -4.00 -21.83
N PRO A 50 -18.30 -2.82 -22.44
CA PRO A 50 -19.09 -1.68 -21.96
C PRO A 50 -20.56 -2.05 -21.76
N GLY A 51 -21.10 -1.69 -20.58
CA GLY A 51 -22.45 -2.08 -20.14
C GLY A 51 -22.50 -3.34 -19.27
N GLU A 52 -21.44 -4.16 -19.23
CA GLU A 52 -21.37 -5.34 -18.37
C GLU A 52 -20.78 -5.02 -16.98
N SER A 53 -21.01 -5.93 -16.04
CA SER A 53 -20.50 -5.77 -14.68
C SER A 53 -20.06 -7.09 -14.07
N VAL A 54 -19.20 -6.99 -13.05
CA VAL A 54 -18.73 -8.13 -12.26
C VAL A 54 -18.87 -7.83 -10.77
N GLU A 55 -19.19 -8.84 -10.00
CA GLU A 55 -19.24 -8.75 -8.55
C GLU A 55 -18.04 -9.45 -7.91
N LEU A 56 -17.45 -8.79 -6.91
CA LEU A 56 -16.35 -9.28 -6.10
C LEU A 56 -16.50 -8.78 -4.66
N GLN A 57 -16.63 -9.68 -3.69
CA GLN A 57 -16.72 -9.36 -2.25
C GLN A 57 -17.80 -8.32 -1.88
N GLY A 58 -18.99 -8.42 -2.51
CA GLY A 58 -20.10 -7.50 -2.27
C GLY A 58 -19.99 -6.15 -3.00
N TYR A 59 -18.91 -5.95 -3.78
CA TYR A 59 -18.73 -4.78 -4.64
C TYR A 59 -19.06 -5.14 -6.07
N LYS A 60 -19.91 -4.35 -6.72
CA LYS A 60 -20.21 -4.45 -8.15
C LYS A 60 -19.37 -3.45 -8.92
N PHE A 61 -18.61 -3.94 -9.88
CA PHE A 61 -17.78 -3.17 -10.79
C PHE A 61 -18.49 -3.13 -12.14
N SER A 62 -19.06 -1.99 -12.50
CA SER A 62 -19.76 -1.78 -13.76
C SER A 62 -18.82 -1.09 -14.75
N PHE A 63 -18.66 -1.69 -15.93
CA PHE A 63 -17.91 -1.10 -17.04
C PHE A 63 -18.86 -0.19 -17.82
N ASP A 64 -18.81 1.11 -17.56
CA ASP A 64 -19.78 2.07 -18.10
C ASP A 64 -19.49 2.39 -19.57
N SER A 65 -18.26 2.75 -19.90
CA SER A 65 -17.87 3.14 -21.26
C SER A 65 -16.36 3.00 -21.49
N LEU A 66 -15.98 3.04 -22.76
CA LEU A 66 -14.59 3.07 -23.21
C LEU A 66 -14.40 4.25 -24.16
N GLU A 67 -13.32 4.99 -24.00
CA GLU A 67 -12.96 6.08 -24.90
C GLU A 67 -11.48 6.02 -25.29
N GLN A 68 -11.14 6.60 -26.46
CA GLN A 68 -9.75 6.78 -26.87
C GLN A 68 -9.28 8.16 -26.44
N VAL A 69 -8.17 8.22 -25.70
CA VAL A 69 -7.60 9.46 -25.16
C VAL A 69 -6.19 9.64 -25.70
N ALA A 70 -5.92 10.78 -26.33
CA ALA A 70 -4.59 11.16 -26.75
C ALA A 70 -3.90 11.97 -25.62
N GLY A 71 -2.82 11.41 -25.06
CA GLY A 71 -1.96 12.09 -24.10
C GLY A 71 -0.82 12.86 -24.77
N PRO A 72 0.03 13.54 -24.00
CA PRO A 72 1.15 14.32 -24.52
C PRO A 72 2.14 13.48 -25.34
N ASN A 73 2.39 12.24 -24.94
CA ASN A 73 3.36 11.32 -25.53
C ASN A 73 2.87 9.88 -25.63
N TYR A 74 1.56 9.64 -25.42
CA TYR A 74 0.91 8.33 -25.49
C TYR A 74 -0.50 8.44 -26.09
N ASP A 75 -0.99 7.34 -26.60
CA ASP A 75 -2.40 7.14 -26.91
C ASP A 75 -2.94 6.05 -25.98
N ALA A 76 -4.15 6.23 -25.45
CA ALA A 76 -4.70 5.35 -24.44
C ALA A 76 -6.15 4.96 -24.73
N ALA A 77 -6.47 3.70 -24.47
CA ALA A 77 -7.84 3.27 -24.25
C ALA A 77 -8.18 3.47 -22.75
N GLN A 78 -9.10 4.38 -22.47
CA GLN A 78 -9.55 4.69 -21.11
C GLN A 78 -10.93 4.10 -20.87
N ALA A 79 -11.05 3.25 -19.87
CA ALA A 79 -12.32 2.72 -19.43
C ALA A 79 -12.89 3.56 -18.28
N HIS A 80 -14.19 3.64 -18.21
CA HIS A 80 -14.91 4.24 -17.09
C HIS A 80 -15.59 3.13 -16.31
N PHE A 81 -15.30 3.03 -15.02
CA PHE A 81 -15.90 2.07 -14.12
C PHE A 81 -16.59 2.76 -12.96
N THR A 82 -17.82 2.36 -12.69
CA THR A 82 -18.52 2.72 -11.44
C THR A 82 -18.52 1.53 -10.51
N ILE A 83 -18.06 1.73 -9.27
CA ILE A 83 -18.05 0.73 -8.21
C ILE A 83 -19.16 1.05 -7.23
N THR A 84 -20.03 0.06 -6.97
CA THR A 84 -21.12 0.18 -6.00
C THR A 84 -21.06 -0.92 -4.94
N GLU A 85 -21.57 -0.61 -3.76
CA GLU A 85 -21.83 -1.54 -2.66
C GLU A 85 -23.34 -1.46 -2.35
N GLY A 86 -24.08 -2.48 -2.74
CA GLY A 86 -25.53 -2.35 -2.86
C GLY A 86 -25.92 -1.22 -3.83
N ASP A 87 -26.76 -0.30 -3.36
CA ASP A 87 -27.21 0.85 -4.17
C ASP A 87 -26.27 2.09 -4.04
N LYS A 88 -25.25 2.01 -3.20
CA LYS A 88 -24.35 3.13 -2.94
C LYS A 88 -23.17 3.13 -3.88
N VAL A 89 -22.95 4.22 -4.61
CA VAL A 89 -21.71 4.44 -5.36
C VAL A 89 -20.56 4.71 -4.40
N ILE A 90 -19.53 3.86 -4.48
CA ILE A 90 -18.33 3.95 -3.64
C ILE A 90 -17.21 4.73 -4.33
N ALA A 91 -17.04 4.49 -5.63
CA ALA A 91 -15.99 5.14 -6.40
C ALA A 91 -16.31 5.11 -7.90
N ARG A 92 -15.69 6.05 -8.64
CA ARG A 92 -15.57 6.00 -10.10
C ARG A 92 -14.11 5.97 -10.45
N LEU A 93 -13.69 5.05 -11.30
CA LEU A 93 -12.30 4.82 -11.66
C LEU A 93 -12.15 4.80 -13.18
N ASN A 94 -11.03 5.33 -13.64
CA ASN A 94 -10.73 5.43 -15.06
C ASN A 94 -9.38 4.75 -15.37
N PRO A 95 -9.31 3.40 -15.31
CA PRO A 95 -8.11 2.68 -15.71
C PRO A 95 -7.83 2.87 -17.20
N GLN A 96 -6.54 2.88 -17.56
CA GLN A 96 -6.11 3.11 -18.95
C GLN A 96 -5.16 2.01 -19.41
N LYS A 97 -5.24 1.68 -20.70
CA LYS A 97 -4.20 0.95 -21.41
C LYS A 97 -3.49 1.95 -22.32
N ARG A 98 -2.25 2.32 -21.97
CA ARG A 98 -1.45 3.33 -22.66
C ARG A 98 -0.45 2.69 -23.62
N VAL A 99 -0.27 3.28 -24.79
CA VAL A 99 0.80 2.96 -25.72
C VAL A 99 1.63 4.23 -25.93
N TYR A 100 2.87 4.21 -25.48
CA TYR A 100 3.76 5.36 -25.62
C TYR A 100 4.34 5.45 -27.03
N ARG A 101 4.39 6.65 -27.61
CA ARG A 101 4.83 6.87 -29.00
C ARG A 101 6.30 6.51 -29.25
N VAL A 102 7.16 6.62 -28.23
CA VAL A 102 8.58 6.28 -28.30
C VAL A 102 8.84 4.80 -28.00
N ARG A 103 8.10 4.23 -27.05
CA ARG A 103 8.12 2.81 -26.73
C ARG A 103 6.75 2.24 -27.07
N THR A 104 6.67 1.44 -28.10
CA THR A 104 5.42 0.82 -28.54
C THR A 104 4.88 -0.27 -27.58
N MET A 105 5.49 -0.44 -26.40
CA MET A 105 5.01 -1.37 -25.38
C MET A 105 3.78 -0.81 -24.67
N PRO A 106 2.67 -1.56 -24.63
CA PRO A 106 1.50 -1.16 -23.88
C PRO A 106 1.76 -1.19 -22.37
N MET A 107 1.35 -0.13 -21.66
CA MET A 107 1.38 -0.03 -20.21
C MET A 107 -0.02 0.09 -19.66
N THR A 108 -0.26 -0.59 -18.54
CA THR A 108 -1.54 -0.52 -17.84
C THR A 108 -1.45 0.48 -16.68
N GLU A 109 -2.32 1.50 -16.72
CA GLU A 109 -2.57 2.40 -15.59
C GLU A 109 -3.82 1.93 -14.88
N ALA A 110 -3.65 1.48 -13.64
CA ALA A 110 -4.74 0.94 -12.86
C ALA A 110 -5.55 2.03 -12.15
N GLY A 111 -6.85 1.83 -12.04
CA GLY A 111 -7.71 2.59 -11.14
C GLY A 111 -7.72 1.97 -9.75
N ILE A 112 -7.54 2.77 -8.71
CA ILE A 112 -7.51 2.28 -7.32
C ILE A 112 -8.46 3.12 -6.46
N ALA A 113 -9.46 2.47 -5.86
CA ALA A 113 -10.31 3.07 -4.83
C ALA A 113 -9.78 2.70 -3.46
N VAL A 114 -9.13 3.68 -2.85
CA VAL A 114 -8.47 3.54 -1.56
C VAL A 114 -9.46 3.78 -0.42
N ASN A 115 -9.46 2.87 0.57
CA ASN A 115 -10.19 3.06 1.82
C ASN A 115 -9.33 2.59 3.01
N TRP A 116 -9.75 2.90 4.24
CA TRP A 116 -9.06 2.50 5.46
C TRP A 116 -8.92 0.99 5.62
N ASN A 117 -9.98 0.24 5.37
CA ASN A 117 -10.05 -1.20 5.59
C ASN A 117 -9.76 -2.05 4.34
N ARG A 118 -9.79 -1.46 3.15
CA ARG A 118 -9.58 -2.19 1.88
C ARG A 118 -9.23 -1.25 0.73
N ASP A 119 -8.54 -1.77 -0.28
CA ASP A 119 -8.36 -1.14 -1.57
C ASP A 119 -9.05 -1.99 -2.65
N LEU A 120 -9.80 -1.32 -3.54
CA LEU A 120 -10.39 -1.92 -4.73
C LEU A 120 -9.56 -1.49 -5.94
N PHE A 121 -9.16 -2.44 -6.75
CA PHE A 121 -8.24 -2.22 -7.85
C PHE A 121 -8.86 -2.73 -9.15
N ILE A 122 -8.71 -1.95 -10.22
CA ILE A 122 -9.12 -2.34 -11.57
C ILE A 122 -7.95 -2.06 -12.51
N ALA A 123 -7.61 -3.03 -13.34
CA ALA A 123 -6.63 -2.88 -14.40
C ALA A 123 -7.19 -3.39 -15.72
N MET A 124 -6.96 -2.64 -16.79
CA MET A 124 -7.27 -3.08 -18.14
C MET A 124 -6.12 -3.93 -18.68
N GLY A 125 -6.45 -5.09 -19.20
CA GLY A 125 -5.54 -5.95 -19.94
C GLY A 125 -5.58 -5.67 -21.44
N ASP A 126 -5.61 -6.72 -22.26
CA ASP A 126 -5.58 -6.63 -23.71
C ASP A 126 -7.00 -6.58 -24.30
N ASP A 127 -7.10 -5.98 -25.48
CA ASP A 127 -8.28 -6.02 -26.31
C ASP A 127 -8.47 -7.45 -26.84
N LEU A 128 -9.62 -8.04 -26.54
CA LEU A 128 -9.97 -9.40 -26.96
C LEU A 128 -10.79 -9.44 -28.26
N GLY A 129 -11.02 -8.27 -28.84
CA GLY A 129 -11.89 -8.11 -30.02
C GLY A 129 -13.38 -8.07 -29.66
N ALA A 130 -14.21 -7.76 -30.63
CA ALA A 130 -15.67 -7.61 -30.45
C ALA A 130 -16.07 -6.69 -29.28
N ASN A 131 -15.29 -5.62 -29.09
CA ASN A 131 -15.45 -4.64 -27.99
C ASN A 131 -15.32 -5.23 -26.57
N ALA A 132 -14.70 -6.40 -26.43
CA ALA A 132 -14.43 -7.06 -25.15
C ALA A 132 -12.99 -6.79 -24.72
N TRP A 133 -12.79 -6.50 -23.45
CA TRP A 133 -11.49 -6.26 -22.84
C TRP A 133 -11.22 -7.23 -21.70
N SER A 134 -10.00 -7.69 -21.61
CA SER A 134 -9.54 -8.37 -20.39
C SER A 134 -9.49 -7.35 -19.24
N VAL A 135 -10.18 -7.63 -18.16
CA VAL A 135 -10.23 -6.76 -16.99
C VAL A 135 -9.87 -7.57 -15.74
N ARG A 136 -8.91 -7.04 -15.00
CA ARG A 136 -8.52 -7.58 -13.70
C ARG A 136 -9.10 -6.73 -12.59
N VAL A 137 -9.95 -7.33 -11.76
CA VAL A 137 -10.47 -6.71 -10.55
C VAL A 137 -9.86 -7.37 -9.32
N GLN A 138 -9.46 -6.56 -8.32
CA GLN A 138 -8.88 -7.07 -7.09
C GLN A 138 -9.50 -6.39 -5.88
N TYR A 139 -9.70 -7.19 -4.84
CA TYR A 139 -10.00 -6.76 -3.49
C TYR A 139 -8.78 -7.02 -2.60
N LYS A 140 -8.25 -5.99 -1.96
CA LYS A 140 -7.09 -6.08 -1.07
C LYS A 140 -7.44 -5.50 0.29
N PRO A 141 -7.66 -6.34 1.33
CA PRO A 141 -7.98 -5.85 2.67
C PRO A 141 -6.72 -5.30 3.36
N MET A 142 -6.92 -4.33 4.25
CA MET A 142 -5.95 -3.84 5.23
C MET A 142 -4.57 -3.39 4.68
N VAL A 143 -4.49 -2.96 3.42
CA VAL A 143 -3.24 -2.43 2.82
C VAL A 143 -2.67 -1.27 3.65
N ARG A 144 -3.54 -0.47 4.29
CA ARG A 144 -3.14 0.66 5.13
C ARG A 144 -2.32 0.25 6.35
N PHE A 145 -2.53 -0.95 6.90
CA PHE A 145 -1.76 -1.45 8.03
C PHE A 145 -0.28 -1.63 7.72
N ILE A 146 0.07 -1.96 6.47
CA ILE A 146 1.46 -2.05 6.01
C ILE A 146 2.13 -0.68 6.14
N TRP A 147 1.50 0.37 5.60
CA TRP A 147 2.04 1.73 5.64
C TRP A 147 2.08 2.30 7.06
N PHE A 148 1.02 2.05 7.86
CA PHE A 148 1.00 2.44 9.27
C PHE A 148 2.08 1.76 10.08
N GLY A 149 2.28 0.45 9.88
CA GLY A 149 3.36 -0.29 10.52
C GLY A 149 4.73 0.31 10.22
N ALA A 150 5.00 0.64 8.94
CA ALA A 150 6.23 1.29 8.51
C ALA A 150 6.42 2.67 9.17
N LEU A 151 5.35 3.48 9.23
CA LEU A 151 5.40 4.79 9.88
C LEU A 151 5.66 4.68 11.39
N VAL A 152 5.00 3.76 12.08
CA VAL A 152 5.20 3.51 13.51
C VAL A 152 6.63 3.01 13.79
N MET A 153 7.18 2.14 12.92
CA MET A 153 8.60 1.74 13.00
C MET A 153 9.53 2.95 12.90
N ALA A 154 9.32 3.83 11.93
CA ALA A 154 10.15 5.02 11.74
C ALA A 154 10.10 5.95 12.96
N ILE A 155 8.90 6.19 13.52
CA ILE A 155 8.71 6.99 14.75
C ILE A 155 9.44 6.34 15.93
N GLY A 156 9.30 5.03 16.10
CA GLY A 156 9.99 4.29 17.17
C GLY A 156 11.50 4.39 17.06
N GLY A 157 12.05 4.24 15.85
CA GLY A 157 13.48 4.44 15.57
C GLY A 157 13.95 5.86 15.88
N PHE A 158 13.18 6.87 15.49
CA PHE A 158 13.49 8.27 15.78
C PHE A 158 13.51 8.54 17.29
N ILE A 159 12.53 8.03 18.04
CA ILE A 159 12.53 8.15 19.51
C ILE A 159 13.77 7.48 20.12
N ALA A 160 14.15 6.30 19.63
CA ALA A 160 15.32 5.57 20.13
C ALA A 160 16.64 6.34 19.91
N ILE A 161 16.83 6.94 18.73
CA ILE A 161 18.03 7.74 18.40
C ILE A 161 18.17 8.98 19.30
N THR A 162 17.06 9.54 19.79
CA THR A 162 17.10 10.71 20.69
C THR A 162 17.52 10.38 22.12
N ASP A 163 17.75 9.09 22.46
CA ASP A 163 18.24 8.70 23.79
C ASP A 163 19.73 9.08 23.97
N ARG A 164 20.00 9.94 24.95
CA ARG A 164 21.35 10.44 25.25
C ARG A 164 22.36 9.33 25.55
N ARG A 165 21.94 8.16 25.99
CA ARG A 165 22.82 7.03 26.34
C ARG A 165 23.58 6.47 25.13
N TYR A 166 23.03 6.57 23.92
CA TYR A 166 23.73 6.15 22.71
C TYR A 166 24.82 7.15 22.29
N ARG A 167 24.61 8.45 22.54
CA ARG A 167 25.56 9.51 22.19
C ARG A 167 26.83 9.50 23.09
N THR A 168 26.67 9.19 24.39
CA THR A 168 27.81 9.12 25.32
C THR A 168 28.67 7.89 25.08
N ARG A 169 28.11 6.74 24.77
CA ARG A 169 28.88 5.52 24.43
C ARG A 169 29.72 5.69 23.17
N GLN A 170 29.23 6.39 22.15
CA GLN A 170 29.94 6.63 20.91
C GLN A 170 31.14 7.57 21.18
N SER A 171 30.96 8.62 21.97
CA SER A 171 32.03 9.53 22.37
C SER A 171 33.14 8.84 23.17
N GLU A 172 32.81 7.90 24.07
CA GLU A 172 33.78 7.11 24.82
C GLU A 172 34.53 6.10 23.96
N ALA A 173 33.86 5.50 22.97
CA ALA A 173 34.47 4.57 22.00
C ALA A 173 35.48 5.34 21.10
N ASP A 174 35.08 6.50 20.59
CA ASP A 174 35.92 7.34 19.74
C ASP A 174 37.14 7.86 20.51
N ALA A 175 36.97 8.24 21.79
CA ALA A 175 38.06 8.64 22.65
C ALA A 175 39.07 7.50 22.92
N LYS A 176 38.60 6.26 23.09
CA LYS A 176 39.51 5.10 23.29
C LYS A 176 40.27 4.73 22.01
N VAL A 177 39.66 4.90 20.83
CA VAL A 177 40.34 4.66 19.54
C VAL A 177 41.35 5.75 19.25
N GLY A 178 41.11 7.01 19.67
CA GLY A 178 42.06 8.13 19.54
C GLY A 178 43.30 7.97 20.41
N LEU A 179 43.14 7.43 21.63
CA LEU A 179 44.26 7.20 22.57
C LEU A 179 45.14 5.98 22.21
N GLY A 180 44.63 5.06 21.36
CA GLY A 180 45.41 3.89 20.87
C GLY A 180 46.27 4.17 19.63
N LYS A 181 46.24 5.40 19.09
CA LYS A 181 47.01 5.82 17.90
C LYS A 181 48.11 6.87 18.20
N ALA A 182 48.32 7.20 19.45
CA ALA A 182 49.44 8.03 19.93
C ALA A 182 50.46 7.18 20.67
#